data_32e40a8ce2c8102fc21463c40f9fd093
#
_entry.id   32e40a8ce2c8102fc21463c40f9fd093
#
_cell.length_a   1.000
_cell.length_b   1.000
_cell.length_c   1.000
_cell.angle_alpha   90.00
_cell.angle_beta   90.00
_cell.angle_gamma   90.00
#
_symmetry.space_group_name_H-M   'P 1'
#
loop_
_entity.id
_entity.type
_entity.pdbx_description
1 polymer ?
#
loop_
_entity_poly.entity_id
_entity_poly.type
_entity_poly.pdbx_seq_one_letter_code
_entity_poly.pdbx_strand_id
1 'polypeptide(L)' 'EVNLAKGDLQGAGQAFAKVSQLYPKHAKVPDSLYKLADVERRLGHTDKVKGILQQVVAQYPGTSAAQLAQRDLQRL' A
#
# COMPACT_ATOMS: atom_id res chain seq x y z
N GLU A 1 14.50 -7.97 -17.61
CA GLU A 1 13.91 -6.88 -16.85
C GLU A 1 12.82 -7.32 -15.90
N VAL A 2 12.17 -8.41 -16.23
CA VAL A 2 11.10 -8.91 -15.38
C VAL A 2 11.61 -9.27 -13.98
N ASN A 3 12.76 -9.91 -13.92
CA ASN A 3 13.34 -10.28 -12.63
C ASN A 3 13.74 -9.04 -11.82
N LEU A 4 14.30 -8.06 -12.50
CA LEU A 4 14.69 -6.83 -11.87
C LEU A 4 13.47 -6.11 -11.33
N ALA A 5 12.41 -6.04 -12.13
CA ALA A 5 11.18 -5.40 -11.71
C ALA A 5 10.60 -6.08 -10.47
N LYS A 6 10.61 -7.41 -10.43
CA LYS A 6 10.08 -8.15 -9.29
C LYS A 6 10.88 -7.88 -8.03
N GLY A 7 12.21 -7.89 -8.13
CA GLY A 7 13.06 -7.59 -6.99
C GLY A 7 12.88 -6.17 -6.49
N ASP A 8 12.80 -5.21 -7.42
CA ASP A 8 12.62 -3.81 -7.06
C ASP A 8 11.27 -3.58 -6.41
N LEU A 9 10.22 -4.25 -6.89
CA LEU A 9 8.89 -4.11 -6.30
C LEU A 9 8.86 -4.65 -4.87
N GLN A 10 9.52 -5.75 -4.60
CA GLN A 10 9.59 -6.29 -3.23
C GLN A 10 10.37 -5.35 -2.32
N GLY A 11 11.49 -4.82 -2.81
CA GLY A 11 12.28 -3.86 -2.05
C GLY A 11 11.50 -2.58 -1.75
N ALA A 12 10.78 -2.07 -2.74
CA ALA A 12 9.94 -0.89 -2.56
C ALA A 12 8.82 -1.16 -1.56
N GLY A 13 8.20 -2.34 -1.61
CA GLY A 13 7.17 -2.72 -0.67
C GLY A 13 7.68 -2.75 0.76
N GLN A 14 8.88 -3.29 0.97
CA GLN A 14 9.49 -3.31 2.29
C GLN A 14 9.80 -1.90 2.80
N ALA A 15 10.26 -1.02 1.91
CA ALA A 15 10.55 0.37 2.28
C ALA A 15 9.27 1.11 2.71
N PHE A 16 8.18 0.94 1.98
CA PHE A 16 6.90 1.54 2.34
C PHE A 16 6.37 1.00 3.66
N ALA A 17 6.50 -0.29 3.89
CA ALA A 17 6.09 -0.90 5.15
C ALA A 17 6.89 -0.35 6.32
N LYS A 18 8.19 -0.14 6.11
CA LYS A 18 9.07 0.41 7.15
C LYS A 18 8.69 1.85 7.49
N VAL A 19 8.38 2.67 6.49
CA VAL A 19 7.92 4.05 6.71
C VAL A 19 6.64 4.04 7.55
N SER A 20 5.69 3.18 7.21
CA SER A 20 4.45 3.06 7.97
C SER A 20 4.71 2.65 9.42
N GLN A 21 5.67 1.77 9.64
CA GLN A 21 6.01 1.27 10.96
C GLN A 21 6.70 2.33 11.83
N LEU A 22 7.61 3.10 11.23
CA LEU A 22 8.38 4.10 11.96
C LEU A 22 7.61 5.40 12.21
N TYR A 23 6.74 5.78 11.28
CA TYR A 23 6.03 7.06 11.33
C TYR A 23 4.53 6.86 11.09
N PRO A 24 3.85 6.13 11.98
CA PRO A 24 2.46 5.74 11.74
C PRO A 24 1.49 6.91 11.63
N LYS A 25 1.84 8.07 12.16
CA LYS A 25 0.97 9.26 12.09
C LYS A 25 1.49 10.32 11.14
N HIS A 26 2.55 10.02 10.39
CA HIS A 26 3.09 10.96 9.42
C HIS A 26 2.10 11.16 8.27
N ALA A 27 2.01 12.40 7.77
CA ALA A 27 1.05 12.74 6.73
C ALA A 27 1.22 11.92 5.45
N LYS A 28 2.44 11.45 5.17
CA LYS A 28 2.73 10.65 3.98
C LYS A 28 2.55 9.15 4.19
N VAL A 29 2.25 8.70 5.40
CA VAL A 29 2.08 7.28 5.67
C VAL A 29 0.91 6.69 4.89
N PRO A 30 -0.28 7.32 4.84
CA PRO A 30 -1.35 6.75 4.02
C PRO A 30 -0.99 6.64 2.55
N ASP A 31 -0.27 7.61 1.99
CA ASP A 31 0.20 7.52 0.61
C ASP A 31 1.18 6.38 0.44
N SER A 32 2.10 6.20 1.40
CA SER A 32 3.07 5.09 1.37
C SER A 32 2.37 3.75 1.43
N LEU A 33 1.37 3.61 2.28
CA LEU A 33 0.59 2.37 2.37
C LEU A 33 -0.16 2.09 1.07
N TYR A 34 -0.71 3.12 0.45
CA TYR A 34 -1.40 2.94 -0.83
C TYR A 34 -0.42 2.47 -1.91
N LYS A 35 0.78 3.05 -1.93
CA LYS A 35 1.81 2.63 -2.86
C LYS A 35 2.29 1.21 -2.58
N LEU A 36 2.35 0.82 -1.31
CA LEU A 36 2.67 -0.56 -0.95
C LEU A 36 1.61 -1.51 -1.51
N ALA A 37 0.33 -1.15 -1.41
CA ALA A 37 -0.74 -1.95 -1.98
C ALA A 37 -0.57 -2.09 -3.49
N ASP A 38 -0.18 -1.02 -4.18
CA ASP A 38 0.06 -1.08 -5.62
C ASP A 38 1.20 -2.03 -5.96
N VAL A 39 2.29 -1.99 -5.18
CA VAL A 39 3.42 -2.90 -5.35
C VAL A 39 2.97 -4.35 -5.16
N GLU A 40 2.23 -4.63 -4.11
CA GLU A 40 1.74 -5.98 -3.84
C GLU A 40 0.80 -6.48 -4.93
N ARG A 41 -0.01 -5.57 -5.49
CA ARG A 41 -0.88 -5.93 -6.60
C ARG A 41 -0.08 -6.35 -7.82
N ARG A 42 1.00 -5.64 -8.12
CA ARG A 42 1.88 -5.98 -9.25
C ARG A 42 2.60 -7.29 -9.04
N LEU A 43 2.82 -7.67 -7.79
CA LEU A 43 3.42 -8.95 -7.42
C LEU A 43 2.41 -10.08 -7.41
N GLY A 44 1.12 -9.77 -7.56
CA GLY A 44 0.07 -10.78 -7.55
C GLY A 44 -0.41 -11.15 -6.16
N HIS A 45 -0.09 -10.38 -5.15
CA HIS A 45 -0.46 -10.65 -3.75
C HIS A 45 -1.80 -9.98 -3.40
N THR A 46 -2.87 -10.43 -4.01
CA THR A 46 -4.19 -9.81 -3.88
C THR A 46 -4.67 -9.74 -2.42
N ASP A 47 -4.42 -10.79 -1.65
CA ASP A 47 -4.82 -10.81 -0.25
C ASP A 47 -4.13 -9.70 0.55
N LYS A 48 -2.86 -9.47 0.28
CA LYS A 48 -2.11 -8.41 0.93
C LYS A 48 -2.61 -7.04 0.52
N VAL A 49 -2.94 -6.88 -0.76
CA VAL A 49 -3.51 -5.63 -1.28
C VAL A 49 -4.77 -5.28 -0.49
N LYS A 50 -5.67 -6.23 -0.36
CA LYS A 50 -6.92 -6.02 0.35
C LYS A 50 -6.67 -5.59 1.80
N GLY A 51 -5.76 -6.28 2.49
CA GLY A 51 -5.43 -5.97 3.88
C GLY A 51 -4.85 -4.57 4.03
N ILE A 52 -3.93 -4.19 3.13
CA ILE A 52 -3.30 -2.87 3.18
C ILE A 52 -4.32 -1.77 2.91
N LEU A 53 -5.18 -1.95 1.92
CA LEU A 53 -6.20 -0.96 1.59
C LEU A 53 -7.18 -0.79 2.75
N GLN A 54 -7.57 -1.89 3.39
CA GLN A 54 -8.44 -1.82 4.56
C GLN A 54 -7.77 -1.07 5.71
N GLN A 55 -6.48 -1.28 5.89
CA GLN A 55 -5.71 -0.57 6.91
C GLN A 55 -5.71 0.94 6.65
N VAL A 56 -5.50 1.36 5.41
CA VAL A 56 -5.52 2.78 5.06
C VAL A 56 -6.86 3.40 5.41
N VAL A 57 -7.95 2.74 5.03
CA VAL A 57 -9.29 3.25 5.30
C VAL A 57 -9.56 3.32 6.80
N ALA A 58 -9.14 2.30 7.55
CA ALA A 58 -9.41 2.20 8.98
C ALA A 58 -8.58 3.19 9.80
N GLN A 59 -7.31 3.34 9.47
CA GLN A 59 -6.38 4.14 10.27
C GLN A 59 -6.27 5.59 9.82
N TYR A 60 -6.54 5.86 8.56
CA TYR A 60 -6.37 7.20 7.98
C TYR A 60 -7.61 7.64 7.21
N PRO A 61 -8.79 7.59 7.85
CA PRO A 61 -10.02 8.02 7.18
C PRO A 61 -9.96 9.50 6.84
N GLY A 62 -10.59 9.89 5.75
CA GLY A 62 -10.61 11.27 5.33
C GLY A 62 -9.42 11.72 4.50
N THR A 63 -8.42 10.85 4.31
CA THR A 63 -7.29 11.16 3.43
C THR A 63 -7.61 10.79 1.99
N SER A 64 -6.88 11.39 1.04
CA SER A 64 -7.01 11.02 -0.37
C SER A 64 -6.69 9.55 -0.59
N ALA A 65 -5.65 9.05 0.09
CA ALA A 65 -5.27 7.65 0.00
C ALA A 65 -6.39 6.73 0.47
N ALA A 66 -7.09 7.10 1.55
CA ALA A 66 -8.22 6.31 2.05
C ALA A 66 -9.36 6.28 1.06
N GLN A 67 -9.64 7.40 0.40
CA GLN A 67 -10.69 7.45 -0.63
C GLN A 67 -10.34 6.55 -1.80
N LEU A 68 -9.09 6.60 -2.26
CA LEU A 68 -8.62 5.73 -3.33
C LEU A 68 -8.65 4.27 -2.91
N ALA A 69 -8.23 3.99 -1.67
CA ALA A 69 -8.23 2.63 -1.14
C ALA A 69 -9.64 2.07 -1.08
N GLN A 70 -10.59 2.86 -0.63
CA GLN A 70 -11.99 2.44 -0.54
C GLN A 70 -12.55 2.13 -1.92
N ARG A 71 -12.25 2.96 -2.90
CA ARG A 71 -12.66 2.72 -4.28
C ARG A 71 -12.05 1.43 -4.81
N ASP A 72 -10.75 1.23 -4.56
CA ASP A 72 -10.07 0.03 -5.05
C ASP A 72 -10.59 -1.23 -4.38
N LEU A 73 -10.95 -1.15 -3.09
CA LEU A 73 -11.53 -2.28 -2.38
C LEU A 73 -12.85 -2.75 -3.02
N GLN A 74 -13.61 -1.81 -3.56
CA GLN A 74 -14.88 -2.15 -4.21
C GLN A 74 -14.68 -2.87 -5.53
N ARG A 75 -13.48 -2.78 -6.11
CA ARG A 75 -13.15 -3.40 -7.39
C ARG A 75 -12.44 -4.74 -7.26
N LEU A 76 -12.08 -5.11 -6.05
CA LEU A 76 -11.36 -6.38 -5.83
C LEU A 76 -12.29 -7.60 -5.82
#